data_7511e1b77352041268c3e187ae8860ce
#
_entry.id   7511e1b77352041268c3e187ae8860ce
#
_cell.length_a   1.000
_cell.length_b   1.000
_cell.length_c   1.000
_cell.angle_alpha   90.00
_cell.angle_beta   90.00
_cell.angle_gamma   90.00
#
_symmetry.space_group_name_H-M   'P 1'
#
loop_
_entity.id
_entity.type
_entity.pdbx_description
1 polymer ?
#
loop_
_entity_poly.entity_id
_entity_poly.type
_entity_poly.pdbx_seq_one_letter_code
_entity_poly.pdbx_strand_id
1 'polypeptide(L)'
;LLAGCGKTDPASYRIPKEKDAELPASMTRPAATAPTPAAAPGGPLAGTAVPPAGGPGLAWTAPAAWQPKPVGAMRKGSFTIPGDAGATADLSITTFPGAVGGELANINRWRGQISLPPIAESDLAAAATRFTANGLPFTVVDLAGADPANPQRILGGMTPYEGAMWFFKLTGPDALVAQAKPAFLDFLQSVKPGTP
;
A
#
# COMPACT_ATOMS: atom_id res chain seq x y z
N LEU A 1 -61.10 -27.79 15.09
CA LEU A 1 -59.92 -27.64 15.95
C LEU A 1 -58.91 -26.78 15.23
N LEU A 2 -58.85 -25.48 15.63
CA LEU A 2 -57.94 -24.45 15.14
C LEU A 2 -56.75 -24.39 16.13
N ALA A 3 -55.55 -24.68 15.66
CA ALA A 3 -54.31 -24.46 16.40
C ALA A 3 -53.69 -23.11 16.01
N GLY A 4 -53.54 -22.20 16.98
CA GLY A 4 -52.99 -20.87 16.80
C GLY A 4 -51.48 -20.88 16.72
N CYS A 5 -50.94 -20.11 15.74
CA CYS A 5 -49.54 -19.76 15.65
C CYS A 5 -49.23 -18.63 16.66
N GLY A 6 -48.41 -18.96 17.69
CA GLY A 6 -47.84 -17.96 18.57
C GLY A 6 -46.74 -17.16 17.86
N LYS A 7 -46.91 -15.85 17.79
CA LYS A 7 -45.85 -14.88 17.42
C LYS A 7 -44.92 -14.72 18.62
N THR A 8 -43.64 -15.05 18.46
CA THR A 8 -42.59 -14.66 19.39
C THR A 8 -42.10 -13.25 19.03
N ASP A 9 -42.33 -12.27 19.91
CA ASP A 9 -41.78 -10.94 19.79
C ASP A 9 -40.25 -10.96 20.04
N PRO A 10 -39.46 -10.24 19.22
CA PRO A 10 -38.03 -10.13 19.49
C PRO A 10 -37.79 -9.26 20.75
N ALA A 11 -37.15 -9.82 21.74
CA ALA A 11 -36.72 -9.09 22.92
C ALA A 11 -35.68 -8.04 22.56
N SER A 12 -36.02 -6.75 22.71
CA SER A 12 -35.06 -5.66 22.54
C SER A 12 -34.14 -5.57 23.75
N TYR A 13 -32.84 -5.85 23.56
CA TYR A 13 -31.81 -5.71 24.56
C TYR A 13 -31.26 -4.28 24.53
N ARG A 14 -31.44 -3.50 25.61
CA ARG A 14 -30.80 -2.19 25.79
C ARG A 14 -29.51 -2.39 26.57
N ILE A 15 -28.37 -2.07 25.92
CA ILE A 15 -27.07 -2.02 26.59
C ILE A 15 -27.00 -0.67 27.36
N PRO A 16 -26.78 -0.66 28.68
CA PRO A 16 -26.52 0.57 29.41
C PRO A 16 -25.22 1.21 28.92
N LYS A 17 -25.27 2.51 28.62
CA LYS A 17 -24.08 3.29 28.28
C LYS A 17 -23.21 3.43 29.52
N GLU A 18 -21.99 2.93 29.50
CA GLU A 18 -21.03 3.18 30.58
C GLU A 18 -20.82 4.69 30.76
N LYS A 19 -20.79 5.14 32.00
CA LYS A 19 -20.46 6.53 32.34
C LYS A 19 -18.97 6.74 32.13
N ASP A 20 -18.62 7.78 31.35
CA ASP A 20 -17.27 8.24 31.16
C ASP A 20 -16.61 8.48 32.53
N ALA A 21 -15.47 7.84 32.79
CA ALA A 21 -14.67 8.07 33.98
C ALA A 21 -14.06 9.48 33.92
N GLU A 22 -14.38 10.34 34.87
CA GLU A 22 -13.72 11.64 35.05
C GLU A 22 -12.22 11.42 35.33
N LEU A 23 -11.38 11.93 34.38
CA LEU A 23 -9.94 11.99 34.58
C LEU A 23 -9.60 13.06 35.65
N PRO A 24 -8.75 12.76 36.64
CA PRO A 24 -8.33 13.76 37.64
C PRO A 24 -7.51 14.87 36.96
N ALA A 25 -7.95 16.11 37.19
CA ALA A 25 -7.27 17.34 36.80
C ALA A 25 -6.01 17.54 37.63
N SER A 26 -4.88 16.99 37.21
CA SER A 26 -3.55 17.37 37.71
C SER A 26 -2.45 16.85 36.81
N MET A 27 -2.13 17.63 35.79
CA MET A 27 -0.79 17.72 35.17
C MET A 27 -0.78 18.88 34.17
N THR A 28 -0.75 20.09 34.74
CA THR A 28 -0.37 21.29 33.97
C THR A 28 1.14 21.26 33.79
N ARG A 29 1.58 20.92 32.57
CA ARG A 29 2.98 20.99 32.15
C ARG A 29 3.27 22.41 31.67
N PRO A 30 4.35 23.09 32.09
CA PRO A 30 4.67 24.44 31.61
C PRO A 30 5.11 24.40 30.15
N ALA A 31 4.65 25.39 29.38
CA ALA A 31 5.00 25.61 28.00
C ALA A 31 6.50 25.90 27.89
N ALA A 32 7.25 25.00 27.25
CA ALA A 32 8.60 25.24 26.80
C ALA A 32 8.56 25.92 25.41
N THR A 33 9.07 27.14 25.37
CA THR A 33 9.27 27.93 24.16
C THR A 33 10.24 27.20 23.22
N ALA A 34 9.77 26.77 22.06
CA ALA A 34 10.61 26.19 21.01
C ALA A 34 11.32 27.32 20.24
N PRO A 35 12.63 27.19 19.96
CA PRO A 35 13.31 28.13 19.07
C PRO A 35 12.93 27.84 17.61
N THR A 36 12.60 28.89 16.86
CA THR A 36 12.36 28.91 15.42
C THR A 36 13.63 28.47 14.67
N PRO A 37 13.59 27.44 13.81
CA PRO A 37 14.71 27.17 12.91
C PRO A 37 14.71 28.17 11.74
N ALA A 38 15.82 28.89 11.59
CA ALA A 38 16.07 29.74 10.44
C ALA A 38 16.13 28.93 9.16
N ALA A 39 15.40 29.38 8.12
CA ALA A 39 15.44 28.82 6.78
C ALA A 39 16.82 29.06 6.14
N ALA A 40 17.50 27.98 5.78
CA ALA A 40 18.66 28.00 4.89
C ALA A 40 18.20 27.75 3.45
N PRO A 41 18.70 28.50 2.43
CA PRO A 41 18.36 28.26 1.04
C PRO A 41 19.17 27.07 0.51
N GLY A 42 18.51 25.92 0.36
CA GLY A 42 19.07 24.74 -0.30
C GLY A 42 18.65 24.71 -1.76
N GLY A 43 19.59 24.90 -2.68
CA GLY A 43 19.40 24.72 -4.12
C GLY A 43 19.16 23.24 -4.49
N PRO A 44 18.72 22.95 -5.75
CA PRO A 44 18.36 21.62 -6.18
C PRO A 44 19.60 20.71 -6.26
N LEU A 45 19.71 19.75 -5.36
CA LEU A 45 20.69 18.68 -5.46
C LEU A 45 20.20 17.63 -6.46
N ALA A 46 20.70 17.76 -7.69
CA ALA A 46 20.57 16.72 -8.70
C ALA A 46 21.33 15.45 -8.25
N GLY A 47 20.66 14.31 -8.25
CA GLY A 47 21.33 13.02 -8.34
C GLY A 47 21.73 12.32 -7.03
N THR A 48 21.12 12.61 -5.89
CA THR A 48 21.36 11.79 -4.70
C THR A 48 20.35 10.66 -4.64
N ALA A 49 20.81 9.43 -4.88
CA ALA A 49 20.02 8.24 -4.58
C ALA A 49 19.56 8.31 -3.12
N VAL A 50 18.26 8.29 -2.90
CA VAL A 50 17.69 8.27 -1.54
C VAL A 50 18.20 7.00 -0.86
N PRO A 51 18.87 7.08 0.31
CA PRO A 51 19.35 5.90 1.01
C PRO A 51 18.16 4.95 1.27
N PRO A 52 18.35 3.62 1.16
CA PRO A 52 17.31 2.67 1.49
C PRO A 52 16.89 2.88 2.93
N ALA A 53 15.59 2.89 3.20
CA ALA A 53 15.05 2.90 4.55
C ALA A 53 15.57 1.63 5.27
N GLY A 54 16.61 1.78 6.09
CA GLY A 54 17.35 0.67 6.68
C GLY A 54 16.59 -0.05 7.77
N GLY A 55 16.55 -1.35 7.66
CA GLY A 55 16.16 -2.36 8.62
C GLY A 55 16.39 -3.71 7.96
N PRO A 56 16.49 -4.83 8.70
CA PRO A 56 16.57 -6.14 8.09
C PRO A 56 15.35 -6.33 7.19
N GLY A 57 15.57 -6.42 5.89
CA GLY A 57 14.49 -6.46 4.90
C GLY A 57 15.02 -6.29 3.48
N LEU A 58 14.19 -5.78 2.60
CA LEU A 58 14.56 -5.49 1.23
C LEU A 58 15.07 -4.06 1.06
N ALA A 59 16.06 -3.90 0.21
CA ALA A 59 16.56 -2.61 -0.28
C ALA A 59 16.18 -2.44 -1.75
N TRP A 60 16.05 -1.18 -2.20
CA TRP A 60 15.69 -0.84 -3.58
C TRP A 60 16.28 0.50 -4.00
N THR A 61 16.33 0.74 -5.30
CA THR A 61 16.69 2.03 -5.88
C THR A 61 15.47 2.60 -6.58
N ALA A 62 14.94 3.72 -6.06
CA ALA A 62 13.81 4.39 -6.68
C ALA A 62 14.28 5.28 -7.84
N PRO A 63 13.50 5.39 -8.94
CA PRO A 63 13.75 6.38 -9.99
C PRO A 63 13.82 7.80 -9.42
N ALA A 64 14.74 8.61 -9.94
CA ALA A 64 14.98 9.99 -9.44
C ALA A 64 13.74 10.90 -9.54
N ALA A 65 12.84 10.63 -10.49
CA ALA A 65 11.59 11.38 -10.65
C ALA A 65 10.53 11.06 -9.58
N TRP A 66 10.69 9.97 -8.83
CA TRP A 66 9.72 9.58 -7.80
C TRP A 66 10.01 10.33 -6.50
N GLN A 67 8.97 10.92 -5.94
CA GLN A 67 9.07 11.73 -4.73
C GLN A 67 8.80 10.88 -3.48
N PRO A 68 9.78 10.70 -2.58
CA PRO A 68 9.58 9.93 -1.37
C PRO A 68 8.54 10.60 -0.47
N LYS A 69 7.70 9.80 0.18
CA LYS A 69 6.71 10.23 1.17
C LYS A 69 7.07 9.68 2.54
N PRO A 70 6.65 10.37 3.62
CA PRO A 70 6.76 9.82 4.96
C PRO A 70 6.10 8.45 5.05
N VAL A 71 6.77 7.49 5.69
CA VAL A 71 6.26 6.15 5.90
C VAL A 71 5.58 6.05 7.27
N GLY A 72 4.39 5.43 7.30
CA GLY A 72 3.73 5.05 8.56
C GLY A 72 4.14 3.65 9.00
N ALA A 73 3.58 3.19 10.13
CA ALA A 73 3.94 1.91 10.74
C ALA A 73 3.78 0.68 9.81
N MET A 74 2.86 0.72 8.87
CA MET A 74 2.55 -0.39 7.94
C MET A 74 3.32 -0.32 6.63
N ARG A 75 3.94 0.83 6.29
CA ARG A 75 4.66 1.02 5.02
C ARG A 75 6.15 1.00 5.26
N LYS A 76 6.87 0.22 4.47
CA LYS A 76 8.35 0.18 4.43
C LYS A 76 8.92 1.21 3.46
N GLY A 77 8.12 1.62 2.48
CA GLY A 77 8.44 2.68 1.52
C GLY A 77 7.16 3.29 0.95
N SER A 78 7.24 4.55 0.53
CA SER A 78 6.12 5.25 -0.09
C SER A 78 6.65 6.34 -1.02
N PHE A 79 6.08 6.44 -2.23
CA PHE A 79 6.48 7.43 -3.23
C PHE A 79 5.26 8.00 -3.93
N THR A 80 5.33 9.28 -4.27
CA THR A 80 4.45 9.92 -5.25
C THR A 80 5.14 9.91 -6.60
N ILE A 81 4.45 9.43 -7.62
CA ILE A 81 4.87 9.52 -9.01
C ILE A 81 4.13 10.70 -9.63
N PRO A 82 4.83 11.79 -9.97
CA PRO A 82 4.20 12.93 -10.62
C PRO A 82 3.90 12.60 -12.08
N GLY A 83 2.78 13.09 -12.56
CA GLY A 83 2.36 13.06 -13.96
C GLY A 83 2.06 14.45 -14.48
N ASP A 84 1.58 14.52 -15.73
CA ASP A 84 1.19 15.75 -16.38
C ASP A 84 -0.06 16.38 -15.74
N ALA A 85 -0.23 17.68 -15.88
CA ALA A 85 -1.37 18.46 -15.40
C ALA A 85 -1.69 18.26 -13.89
N GLY A 86 -0.68 17.94 -13.08
CA GLY A 86 -0.85 17.74 -11.65
C GLY A 86 -1.40 16.35 -11.26
N ALA A 87 -1.55 15.44 -12.21
CA ALA A 87 -1.89 14.06 -11.89
C ALA A 87 -0.79 13.40 -11.04
N THR A 88 -1.18 12.52 -10.13
CA THR A 88 -0.23 11.78 -9.29
C THR A 88 -0.64 10.32 -9.15
N ALA A 89 0.36 9.44 -9.05
CA ALA A 89 0.16 8.04 -8.66
C ALA A 89 0.91 7.75 -7.36
N ASP A 90 0.44 6.76 -6.58
CA ASP A 90 1.00 6.37 -5.28
C ASP A 90 1.63 4.98 -5.36
N LEU A 91 2.92 4.90 -5.08
CA LEU A 91 3.60 3.64 -4.82
C LEU A 91 3.67 3.39 -3.31
N SER A 92 3.14 2.27 -2.88
CA SER A 92 3.26 1.78 -1.51
C SER A 92 4.03 0.47 -1.46
N ILE A 93 4.98 0.38 -0.52
CA ILE A 93 5.72 -0.84 -0.22
C ILE A 93 5.33 -1.28 1.19
N THR A 94 4.75 -2.48 1.30
CA THR A 94 4.28 -3.03 2.57
C THR A 94 4.80 -4.45 2.74
N THR A 95 4.90 -4.90 4.00
CA THR A 95 5.28 -6.27 4.32
C THR A 95 4.37 -6.83 5.41
N PHE A 96 4.05 -8.11 5.30
CA PHE A 96 3.25 -8.82 6.28
C PHE A 96 3.89 -10.17 6.59
N PRO A 97 3.93 -10.59 7.87
CA PRO A 97 4.46 -11.89 8.26
C PRO A 97 3.67 -13.04 7.64
N GLY A 98 4.36 -14.09 7.22
CA GLY A 98 3.76 -15.27 6.63
C GLY A 98 3.30 -15.10 5.17
N ALA A 99 2.69 -16.16 4.63
CA ALA A 99 2.11 -16.17 3.29
C ALA A 99 0.68 -15.62 3.31
N VAL A 100 0.53 -14.32 3.49
CA VAL A 100 -0.76 -13.66 3.74
C VAL A 100 -1.70 -13.79 2.55
N GLY A 101 -2.70 -14.64 2.67
CA GLY A 101 -3.82 -14.77 1.71
C GLY A 101 -3.49 -15.48 0.40
N GLY A 102 -2.23 -15.79 0.12
CA GLY A 102 -1.81 -16.37 -1.17
C GLY A 102 -1.90 -15.39 -2.35
N GLU A 103 -1.41 -15.82 -3.51
CA GLU A 103 -1.30 -15.00 -4.72
C GLU A 103 -2.68 -14.59 -5.26
N LEU A 104 -3.57 -15.56 -5.46
CA LEU A 104 -4.91 -15.33 -6.01
C LEU A 104 -5.74 -14.35 -5.17
N ALA A 105 -5.75 -14.53 -3.85
CA ALA A 105 -6.53 -13.67 -2.96
C ALA A 105 -6.02 -12.23 -2.96
N ASN A 106 -4.71 -12.02 -3.06
CA ASN A 106 -4.11 -10.69 -3.12
C ASN A 106 -4.41 -10.02 -4.47
N ILE A 107 -4.31 -10.74 -5.59
CA ILE A 107 -4.69 -10.24 -6.92
C ILE A 107 -6.17 -9.87 -6.93
N ASN A 108 -7.06 -10.73 -6.44
CA ASN A 108 -8.49 -10.46 -6.39
C ASN A 108 -8.84 -9.28 -5.47
N ARG A 109 -8.09 -9.06 -4.39
CA ARG A 109 -8.22 -7.85 -3.55
C ARG A 109 -7.86 -6.59 -4.34
N TRP A 110 -6.79 -6.61 -5.14
CA TRP A 110 -6.42 -5.46 -5.99
C TRP A 110 -7.42 -5.24 -7.11
N ARG A 111 -7.92 -6.32 -7.74
CA ARG A 111 -8.99 -6.25 -8.74
C ARG A 111 -10.24 -5.57 -8.20
N GLY A 112 -10.69 -5.94 -7.00
CA GLY A 112 -11.83 -5.32 -6.34
C GLY A 112 -11.65 -3.83 -6.04
N GLN A 113 -10.41 -3.34 -5.81
CA GLN A 113 -10.14 -1.91 -5.57
C GLN A 113 -10.41 -1.03 -6.78
N ILE A 114 -10.40 -1.57 -7.99
CA ILE A 114 -10.64 -0.88 -9.26
C ILE A 114 -11.84 -1.46 -10.02
N SER A 115 -12.79 -2.03 -9.27
CA SER A 115 -14.09 -2.53 -9.77
C SER A 115 -13.99 -3.66 -10.81
N LEU A 116 -12.90 -4.43 -10.80
CA LEU A 116 -12.78 -5.62 -11.63
C LEU A 116 -13.37 -6.86 -10.94
N PRO A 117 -14.04 -7.77 -11.66
CA PRO A 117 -14.50 -9.03 -11.09
C PRO A 117 -13.30 -9.90 -10.67
N PRO A 118 -13.46 -10.78 -9.67
CA PRO A 118 -12.41 -11.71 -9.29
C PRO A 118 -12.14 -12.71 -10.42
N ILE A 119 -10.91 -13.25 -10.45
CA ILE A 119 -10.51 -14.35 -11.33
C ILE A 119 -10.43 -15.66 -10.56
N ALA A 120 -10.52 -16.77 -11.29
CA ALA A 120 -10.31 -18.11 -10.74
C ALA A 120 -8.81 -18.48 -10.74
N GLU A 121 -8.47 -19.58 -10.03
CA GLU A 121 -7.10 -20.11 -10.00
C GLU A 121 -6.59 -20.48 -11.40
N SER A 122 -7.48 -21.00 -12.26
CA SER A 122 -7.15 -21.33 -13.66
C SER A 122 -6.66 -20.13 -14.48
N ASP A 123 -7.06 -18.92 -14.13
CA ASP A 123 -6.74 -17.70 -14.87
C ASP A 123 -5.46 -17.04 -14.38
N LEU A 124 -4.93 -17.49 -13.23
CA LEU A 124 -3.81 -16.87 -12.55
C LEU A 124 -2.54 -16.83 -13.39
N ALA A 125 -2.28 -17.90 -14.15
CA ALA A 125 -1.10 -17.99 -15.03
C ALA A 125 -1.12 -16.94 -16.15
N ALA A 126 -2.30 -16.60 -16.66
CA ALA A 126 -2.48 -15.60 -17.70
C ALA A 126 -2.54 -14.17 -17.14
N ALA A 127 -3.01 -14.02 -15.88
CA ALA A 127 -3.18 -12.73 -15.24
C ALA A 127 -1.89 -12.15 -14.63
N ALA A 128 -0.85 -12.97 -14.42
CA ALA A 128 0.36 -12.57 -13.73
C ALA A 128 1.63 -12.90 -14.54
N THR A 129 2.57 -11.98 -14.57
CA THR A 129 3.93 -12.19 -15.07
C THR A 129 4.86 -12.56 -13.93
N ARG A 130 5.77 -13.51 -14.15
CA ARG A 130 6.74 -13.94 -13.14
C ARG A 130 8.16 -13.77 -13.65
N PHE A 131 9.04 -13.28 -12.79
CA PHE A 131 10.48 -13.18 -13.04
C PHE A 131 11.28 -13.30 -11.74
N THR A 132 12.58 -13.46 -11.85
CA THR A 132 13.50 -13.45 -10.70
C THR A 132 14.46 -12.28 -10.82
N ALA A 133 14.61 -11.50 -9.76
CA ALA A 133 15.58 -10.41 -9.66
C ALA A 133 16.36 -10.52 -8.35
N ASN A 134 17.68 -10.47 -8.40
CA ASN A 134 18.57 -10.55 -7.23
C ASN A 134 18.28 -11.76 -6.31
N GLY A 135 17.88 -12.90 -6.88
CA GLY A 135 17.50 -14.10 -6.15
C GLY A 135 16.06 -14.09 -5.57
N LEU A 136 15.30 -13.03 -5.78
CA LEU A 136 13.91 -12.90 -5.32
C LEU A 136 12.92 -13.25 -6.44
N PRO A 137 11.98 -14.19 -6.25
CA PRO A 137 10.93 -14.48 -7.21
C PRO A 137 9.83 -13.43 -7.11
N PHE A 138 9.53 -12.75 -8.21
CA PHE A 138 8.45 -11.77 -8.30
C PHE A 138 7.25 -12.31 -9.07
N THR A 139 6.05 -12.06 -8.56
CA THR A 139 4.79 -12.12 -9.29
C THR A 139 4.28 -10.70 -9.49
N VAL A 140 3.99 -10.33 -10.73
CA VAL A 140 3.57 -8.97 -11.12
C VAL A 140 2.26 -9.03 -11.90
N VAL A 141 1.35 -8.12 -11.59
CA VAL A 141 0.09 -7.91 -12.29
C VAL A 141 -0.05 -6.48 -12.79
N ASP A 142 -0.76 -6.34 -13.91
CA ASP A 142 -1.12 -5.06 -14.53
C ASP A 142 -2.63 -5.03 -14.72
N LEU A 143 -3.33 -4.23 -13.93
CA LEU A 143 -4.78 -4.23 -13.81
C LEU A 143 -5.33 -2.86 -14.19
N ALA A 144 -6.00 -2.77 -15.36
CA ALA A 144 -6.76 -1.59 -15.75
C ALA A 144 -8.19 -1.70 -15.20
N GLY A 145 -8.66 -0.67 -14.50
CA GLY A 145 -9.98 -0.64 -13.88
C GLY A 145 -11.13 -0.60 -14.86
N ALA A 146 -12.32 -0.98 -14.42
CA ALA A 146 -13.52 -1.06 -15.26
C ALA A 146 -14.31 0.24 -15.33
N ASP A 147 -14.04 1.24 -14.48
CA ASP A 147 -14.80 2.49 -14.46
C ASP A 147 -14.28 3.49 -15.52
N PRO A 148 -15.04 3.75 -16.59
CA PRO A 148 -14.62 4.69 -17.63
C PRO A 148 -14.70 6.16 -17.19
N ALA A 149 -15.49 6.48 -16.15
CA ALA A 149 -15.60 7.83 -15.64
C ALA A 149 -14.42 8.22 -14.74
N ASN A 150 -13.77 7.23 -14.12
CA ASN A 150 -12.58 7.40 -13.29
C ASN A 150 -11.59 6.28 -13.55
N PRO A 151 -10.91 6.25 -14.71
CA PRO A 151 -10.03 5.16 -15.11
C PRO A 151 -8.82 5.08 -14.17
N GLN A 152 -8.76 4.00 -13.40
CA GLN A 152 -7.67 3.70 -12.48
C GLN A 152 -6.90 2.48 -12.96
N ARG A 153 -5.61 2.41 -12.63
CA ARG A 153 -4.76 1.23 -12.87
C ARG A 153 -3.99 0.86 -11.62
N ILE A 154 -3.76 -0.43 -11.45
CA ILE A 154 -2.85 -0.96 -10.43
C ILE A 154 -1.76 -1.79 -11.12
N LEU A 155 -0.50 -1.43 -10.87
CA LEU A 155 0.63 -2.33 -11.05
C LEU A 155 0.98 -2.90 -9.68
N GLY A 156 0.84 -4.21 -9.53
CA GLY A 156 1.12 -4.91 -8.28
C GLY A 156 2.29 -5.85 -8.44
N GLY A 157 3.30 -5.75 -7.58
CA GLY A 157 4.38 -6.71 -7.45
C GLY A 157 4.33 -7.38 -6.09
N MET A 158 4.65 -8.67 -6.00
CA MET A 158 4.79 -9.36 -4.73
C MET A 158 5.96 -10.33 -4.76
N THR A 159 6.66 -10.46 -3.62
CA THR A 159 7.77 -11.40 -3.44
C THR A 159 7.83 -11.88 -2.00
N PRO A 160 8.05 -13.19 -1.76
CA PRO A 160 8.34 -13.69 -0.43
C PRO A 160 9.81 -13.39 -0.08
N TYR A 161 10.05 -12.95 1.16
CA TYR A 161 11.39 -12.77 1.69
C TYR A 161 11.40 -12.91 3.21
N GLU A 162 12.30 -13.71 3.76
CA GLU A 162 12.49 -13.95 5.21
C GLU A 162 11.20 -14.20 5.99
N GLY A 163 10.36 -15.14 5.50
CA GLY A 163 9.13 -15.53 6.17
C GLY A 163 8.02 -14.47 6.13
N ALA A 164 8.18 -13.43 5.32
CA ALA A 164 7.19 -12.39 5.09
C ALA A 164 6.87 -12.25 3.59
N MET A 165 5.66 -11.76 3.29
CA MET A 165 5.28 -11.37 1.94
C MET A 165 5.42 -9.87 1.78
N TRP A 166 6.17 -9.44 0.78
CA TRP A 166 6.37 -8.05 0.40
C TRP A 166 5.48 -7.69 -0.78
N PHE A 167 4.84 -6.53 -0.69
CA PHE A 167 3.94 -5.99 -1.70
C PHE A 167 4.41 -4.62 -2.16
N PHE A 168 4.49 -4.45 -3.47
CA PHE A 168 4.82 -3.22 -4.18
C PHE A 168 3.59 -2.85 -5.00
N LYS A 169 2.84 -1.83 -4.61
CA LYS A 169 1.61 -1.45 -5.30
C LYS A 169 1.67 0.00 -5.78
N LEU A 170 1.71 0.17 -7.10
CA LEU A 170 1.54 1.47 -7.75
C LEU A 170 0.09 1.60 -8.21
N THR A 171 -0.59 2.67 -7.79
CA THR A 171 -2.00 2.93 -8.12
C THR A 171 -2.22 4.39 -8.44
N GLY A 172 -3.11 4.68 -9.37
CA GLY A 172 -3.47 6.04 -9.79
C GLY A 172 -4.21 6.07 -11.12
N PRO A 173 -4.30 7.25 -11.76
CA PRO A 173 -4.93 7.40 -13.07
C PRO A 173 -4.32 6.43 -14.10
N ASP A 174 -5.19 5.79 -14.89
CA ASP A 174 -4.81 4.71 -15.82
C ASP A 174 -3.64 5.09 -16.72
N ALA A 175 -3.73 6.22 -17.42
CA ALA A 175 -2.71 6.68 -18.35
C ALA A 175 -1.34 6.91 -17.66
N LEU A 176 -1.34 7.53 -16.47
CA LEU A 176 -0.11 7.80 -15.72
C LEU A 176 0.55 6.50 -15.24
N VAL A 177 -0.23 5.58 -14.69
CA VAL A 177 0.31 4.30 -14.21
C VAL A 177 0.77 3.43 -15.38
N ALA A 178 0.07 3.44 -16.51
CA ALA A 178 0.51 2.76 -17.73
C ALA A 178 1.86 3.32 -18.24
N GLN A 179 2.02 4.65 -18.25
CA GLN A 179 3.27 5.31 -18.62
C GLN A 179 4.42 4.97 -17.65
N ALA A 180 4.12 4.86 -16.36
CA ALA A 180 5.11 4.54 -15.32
C ALA A 180 5.51 3.05 -15.29
N LYS A 181 4.84 2.17 -16.06
CA LYS A 181 5.08 0.71 -16.02
C LYS A 181 6.53 0.30 -16.26
N PRO A 182 7.26 0.82 -17.27
CA PRO A 182 8.67 0.45 -17.47
C PRO A 182 9.51 0.80 -16.23
N ALA A 183 9.38 2.02 -15.71
CA ALA A 183 10.11 2.45 -14.50
C ALA A 183 9.74 1.64 -13.25
N PHE A 184 8.49 1.18 -13.14
CA PHE A 184 8.05 0.30 -12.07
C PHE A 184 8.70 -1.10 -12.17
N LEU A 185 8.82 -1.65 -13.37
CA LEU A 185 9.49 -2.93 -13.57
C LEU A 185 11.00 -2.83 -13.28
N ASP A 186 11.66 -1.77 -13.74
CA ASP A 186 13.07 -1.50 -13.43
C ASP A 186 13.29 -1.32 -11.92
N PHE A 187 12.35 -0.62 -11.26
CA PHE A 187 12.35 -0.51 -9.81
C PHE A 187 12.26 -1.88 -9.13
N LEU A 188 11.35 -2.77 -9.54
CA LEU A 188 11.27 -4.12 -8.98
C LEU A 188 12.54 -4.94 -9.23
N GLN A 189 13.20 -4.76 -10.38
CA GLN A 189 14.49 -5.40 -10.69
C GLN A 189 15.63 -4.89 -9.79
N SER A 190 15.53 -3.68 -9.27
CA SER A 190 16.50 -3.12 -8.33
C SER A 190 16.37 -3.66 -6.89
N VAL A 191 15.23 -4.29 -6.59
CA VAL A 191 14.96 -4.82 -5.24
C VAL A 191 15.89 -5.98 -4.95
N LYS A 192 16.51 -5.95 -3.78
CA LYS A 192 17.48 -6.96 -3.31
C LYS A 192 17.41 -7.11 -1.80
N PRO A 193 17.93 -8.22 -1.24
CA PRO A 193 18.16 -8.33 0.19
C PRO A 193 18.93 -7.13 0.73
N GLY A 194 18.42 -6.51 1.80
CA GLY A 194 19.12 -5.46 2.53
C GLY A 194 20.34 -6.03 3.25
N THR A 195 21.38 -5.23 3.40
CA THR A 195 22.51 -5.58 4.27
C THR A 195 22.06 -5.44 5.73
N PRO A 196 22.36 -6.42 6.61
CA PRO A 196 22.04 -6.33 8.03
C PRO A 196 22.73 -5.16 8.73
#